data_e82a5d2912ea4d5b3402ff5775979b13
#
_entry.id   e82a5d2912ea4d5b3402ff5775979b13
#
_cell.length_a   1.000
_cell.length_b   1.000
_cell.length_c   1.000
_cell.angle_alpha   90.00
_cell.angle_beta   90.00
_cell.angle_gamma   90.00
#
_symmetry.space_group_name_H-M   'P 1'
#
loop_
_entity.id
_entity.type
_entity.pdbx_description
1 polymer ?
#
loop_
_entity_poly.entity_id
_entity_poly.type
_entity_poly.pdbx_seq_one_letter_code
_entity_poly.pdbx_strand_id
1 'polypeptide(L)'
;LRKRNYLNNKDILSEIHRSKNTFCSYVDNELHHQFDIIVSSVDEINKDTVEEARKNKAKRLSTAEYERRKMAGEKVKQAECEVSPDSITKEELIFRVMTFDHIPEEPGRKKNPKTIADTKVKLNFPPFQHFKYNEEDEIICVGKSHWQGGMENGSFSLGHGKATDKLALMWLKLVDRYATRGNVRGYTYNDEMKGQAILQLAQIGLQFDESKSDNPFAYYTAAVTNSFVRVINIEKRNQNIRDDILEMNDMNPSYTRQNEGEWEASVKRNEEASHSSFTDFSPSSED
;
A
#
# COMPACT_ATOMS: atom_id res chain seq x y z
N LEU A 1 7.86 -32.09 -0.29
CA LEU A 1 8.10 -30.69 -0.72
C LEU A 1 7.21 -29.77 0.11
N ARG A 2 7.79 -28.97 1.03
CA ARG A 2 7.07 -27.92 1.76
C ARG A 2 6.48 -26.94 0.75
N LYS A 3 5.14 -26.86 0.68
CA LYS A 3 4.45 -25.82 -0.07
C LYS A 3 4.96 -24.45 0.42
N ARG A 4 5.65 -23.72 -0.45
CA ARG A 4 6.03 -22.32 -0.18
C ARG A 4 4.74 -21.52 -0.14
N ASN A 5 4.34 -21.03 1.05
CA ASN A 5 3.24 -20.09 1.19
C ASN A 5 3.69 -18.74 0.59
N TYR A 6 3.32 -18.50 -0.65
CA TYR A 6 3.48 -17.18 -1.27
C TYR A 6 2.37 -16.27 -0.76
N LEU A 7 2.72 -14.99 -0.52
CA LEU A 7 1.73 -13.95 -0.31
C LEU A 7 1.00 -13.71 -1.63
N ASN A 8 -0.34 -13.80 -1.60
CA ASN A 8 -1.19 -13.59 -2.75
C ASN A 8 -1.90 -12.24 -2.60
N ASN A 9 -2.03 -11.48 -3.69
CA ASN A 9 -2.75 -10.20 -3.69
C ASN A 9 -4.18 -10.33 -3.19
N LYS A 10 -4.89 -11.39 -3.58
CA LYS A 10 -6.28 -11.66 -3.14
C LYS A 10 -6.38 -11.80 -1.62
N ASP A 11 -5.44 -12.53 -1.01
CA ASP A 11 -5.43 -12.72 0.44
C ASP A 11 -5.07 -11.42 1.18
N ILE A 12 -4.12 -10.65 0.64
CA ILE A 12 -3.73 -9.35 1.20
C ILE A 12 -4.90 -8.36 1.12
N LEU A 13 -5.58 -8.24 -0.03
CA LEU A 13 -6.76 -7.40 -0.21
C LEU A 13 -7.87 -7.77 0.78
N SER A 14 -8.16 -9.06 0.93
CA SER A 14 -9.15 -9.55 1.89
C SER A 14 -8.84 -9.11 3.32
N GLU A 15 -7.56 -9.18 3.74
CA GLU A 15 -7.16 -8.75 5.09
C GLU A 15 -7.10 -7.22 5.24
N ILE A 16 -6.81 -6.48 4.17
CA ILE A 16 -6.94 -5.01 4.15
C ILE A 16 -8.41 -4.62 4.35
N HIS A 17 -9.34 -5.21 3.61
CA HIS A 17 -10.78 -4.93 3.76
C HIS A 17 -11.26 -5.28 5.17
N ARG A 18 -10.86 -6.45 5.69
CA ARG A 18 -11.22 -6.86 7.05
C ARG A 18 -10.66 -5.89 8.10
N SER A 19 -9.45 -5.41 7.92
CA SER A 19 -8.84 -4.41 8.81
C SER A 19 -9.56 -3.06 8.71
N LYS A 20 -9.84 -2.55 7.51
CA LYS A 20 -10.58 -1.31 7.31
C LYS A 20 -12.00 -1.37 7.90
N ASN A 21 -12.68 -2.50 7.79
CA ASN A 21 -14.00 -2.70 8.37
C ASN A 21 -14.05 -2.53 9.89
N THR A 22 -12.94 -2.74 10.61
CA THR A 22 -12.89 -2.48 12.06
C THR A 22 -13.03 -1.01 12.43
N PHE A 23 -12.80 -0.10 11.48
CA PHE A 23 -12.96 1.34 11.64
C PHE A 23 -14.30 1.86 11.09
N CYS A 24 -15.19 0.97 10.68
CA CYS A 24 -16.44 1.32 10.04
C CYS A 24 -17.63 0.98 10.94
N SER A 25 -18.72 1.73 10.77
CA SER A 25 -20.04 1.37 11.28
C SER A 25 -20.97 1.06 10.14
N TYR A 26 -21.80 0.03 10.31
CA TYR A 26 -22.79 -0.43 9.37
C TYR A 26 -24.15 -0.54 10.05
N VAL A 27 -25.24 -0.40 9.29
CA VAL A 27 -26.61 -0.67 9.78
C VAL A 27 -26.74 -2.14 10.17
N ASP A 28 -26.20 -3.04 9.36
CA ASP A 28 -26.04 -4.46 9.66
C ASP A 28 -24.62 -4.89 9.31
N ASN A 29 -23.85 -5.28 10.34
CA ASN A 29 -22.45 -5.66 10.15
C ASN A 29 -22.26 -6.91 9.30
N GLU A 30 -23.19 -7.89 9.36
CA GLU A 30 -23.02 -9.13 8.62
C GLU A 30 -23.35 -8.96 7.13
N LEU A 31 -24.34 -8.14 6.81
CA LEU A 31 -24.81 -7.95 5.44
C LEU A 31 -24.04 -6.84 4.70
N HIS A 32 -23.70 -5.73 5.38
CA HIS A 32 -23.25 -4.51 4.72
C HIS A 32 -21.72 -4.27 4.77
N HIS A 33 -20.94 -5.17 5.41
CA HIS A 33 -19.48 -5.01 5.47
C HIS A 33 -18.77 -5.35 4.15
N GLN A 34 -19.40 -6.14 3.28
CA GLN A 34 -18.89 -6.48 1.95
C GLN A 34 -19.46 -5.52 0.91
N PHE A 35 -18.75 -5.37 -0.20
CA PHE A 35 -19.18 -4.55 -1.32
C PHE A 35 -18.97 -5.32 -2.63
N ASP A 36 -19.70 -4.91 -3.67
CA ASP A 36 -19.71 -5.59 -4.96
C ASP A 36 -18.97 -4.79 -6.03
N ILE A 37 -18.94 -3.46 -5.90
CA ILE A 37 -18.23 -2.55 -6.80
C ILE A 37 -17.76 -1.30 -6.05
N ILE A 38 -16.69 -0.67 -6.53
CA ILE A 38 -16.20 0.63 -6.06
C ILE A 38 -16.54 1.67 -7.12
N VAL A 39 -17.15 2.77 -6.70
CA VAL A 39 -17.50 3.92 -7.55
C VAL A 39 -16.97 5.21 -6.93
N SER A 40 -16.75 6.24 -7.76
CA SER A 40 -16.18 7.52 -7.30
C SER A 40 -17.26 8.46 -6.74
N SER A 41 -18.50 8.34 -7.20
CA SER A 41 -19.65 9.12 -6.70
C SER A 41 -20.94 8.31 -6.73
N VAL A 42 -21.94 8.78 -6.00
CA VAL A 42 -23.29 8.18 -5.99
C VAL A 42 -23.94 8.29 -7.38
N ASP A 43 -23.67 9.36 -8.11
CA ASP A 43 -24.23 9.60 -9.46
C ASP A 43 -23.73 8.58 -10.50
N GLU A 44 -22.61 7.91 -10.24
CA GLU A 44 -22.09 6.84 -11.10
C GLU A 44 -22.84 5.51 -10.94
N ILE A 45 -23.76 5.41 -9.97
CA ILE A 45 -24.59 4.22 -9.78
C ILE A 45 -25.71 4.22 -10.83
N ASN A 46 -25.42 3.58 -11.97
CA ASN A 46 -26.30 3.47 -13.13
C ASN A 46 -26.59 1.99 -13.48
N LYS A 47 -27.31 1.74 -14.57
CA LYS A 47 -27.63 0.38 -14.99
C LYS A 47 -26.40 -0.48 -15.28
N ASP A 48 -25.36 0.10 -15.88
CA ASP A 48 -24.13 -0.61 -16.24
C ASP A 48 -23.35 -1.01 -14.99
N THR A 49 -23.22 -0.10 -14.00
CA THR A 49 -22.58 -0.40 -12.72
C THR A 49 -23.36 -1.42 -11.89
N VAL A 50 -24.70 -1.43 -11.97
CA VAL A 50 -25.55 -2.45 -11.35
C VAL A 50 -25.29 -3.83 -11.96
N GLU A 51 -25.19 -3.92 -13.30
CA GLU A 51 -24.89 -5.20 -13.97
C GLU A 51 -23.49 -5.71 -13.63
N GLU A 52 -22.51 -4.82 -13.57
CA GLU A 52 -21.16 -5.18 -13.15
C GLU A 52 -21.13 -5.64 -11.68
N ALA A 53 -21.82 -4.94 -10.78
CA ALA A 53 -21.97 -5.33 -9.39
C ALA A 53 -22.61 -6.72 -9.24
N ARG A 54 -23.67 -7.04 -10.02
CA ARG A 54 -24.26 -8.38 -10.06
C ARG A 54 -23.27 -9.46 -10.46
N LYS A 55 -22.49 -9.22 -11.53
CA LYS A 55 -21.44 -10.15 -11.98
C LYS A 55 -20.39 -10.39 -10.90
N ASN A 56 -19.94 -9.33 -10.23
CA ASN A 56 -18.95 -9.41 -9.16
C ASN A 56 -19.49 -10.16 -7.94
N LYS A 57 -20.74 -9.88 -7.52
CA LYS A 57 -21.42 -10.59 -6.43
C LYS A 57 -21.62 -12.06 -6.77
N ALA A 58 -22.10 -12.40 -7.96
CA ALA A 58 -22.27 -13.77 -8.42
C ALA A 58 -20.96 -14.55 -8.37
N LYS A 59 -19.85 -13.95 -8.87
CA LYS A 59 -18.52 -14.55 -8.82
C LYS A 59 -18.02 -14.76 -7.38
N ARG A 60 -18.28 -13.80 -6.49
CA ARG A 60 -17.93 -13.92 -5.06
C ARG A 60 -18.72 -15.05 -4.39
N LEU A 61 -20.04 -15.12 -4.59
CA LEU A 61 -20.89 -16.16 -4.03
C LEU A 61 -20.52 -17.55 -4.56
N SER A 62 -20.28 -17.68 -5.87
CA SER A 62 -19.81 -18.92 -6.51
C SER A 62 -18.49 -19.42 -5.90
N THR A 63 -17.56 -18.49 -5.66
CA THR A 63 -16.26 -18.81 -5.03
C THR A 63 -16.45 -19.25 -3.58
N ALA A 64 -17.27 -18.55 -2.81
CA ALA A 64 -17.55 -18.86 -1.42
C ALA A 64 -18.24 -20.25 -1.27
N GLU A 65 -19.20 -20.56 -2.15
CA GLU A 65 -19.87 -21.85 -2.15
C GLU A 65 -18.92 -22.99 -2.54
N TYR A 66 -18.06 -22.78 -3.53
CA TYR A 66 -17.04 -23.75 -3.89
C TYR A 66 -16.07 -24.01 -2.72
N GLU A 67 -15.60 -22.96 -2.05
CA GLU A 67 -14.70 -23.09 -0.88
C GLU A 67 -15.41 -23.80 0.29
N ARG A 68 -16.67 -23.50 0.54
CA ARG A 68 -17.50 -24.14 1.57
C ARG A 68 -17.63 -25.64 1.35
N ARG A 69 -18.03 -26.07 0.13
CA ARG A 69 -18.17 -27.49 -0.24
C ARG A 69 -16.84 -28.23 -0.22
N LYS A 70 -15.78 -27.58 -0.66
CA LYS A 70 -14.42 -28.12 -0.59
C LYS A 70 -13.95 -28.34 0.84
N MET A 71 -14.26 -27.44 1.78
CA MET A 71 -13.97 -27.60 3.21
C MET A 71 -14.81 -28.73 3.84
N ALA A 72 -16.02 -28.96 3.35
CA ALA A 72 -16.86 -30.08 3.74
C ALA A 72 -16.36 -31.45 3.18
N GLY A 73 -15.29 -31.46 2.37
CA GLY A 73 -14.70 -32.66 1.82
C GLY A 73 -15.38 -33.16 0.53
N GLU A 74 -16.28 -32.37 -0.06
CA GLU A 74 -16.96 -32.70 -1.32
C GLU A 74 -16.02 -32.52 -2.52
N LYS A 75 -16.08 -33.45 -3.46
CA LYS A 75 -15.38 -33.33 -4.75
C LYS A 75 -16.27 -32.62 -5.75
N VAL A 76 -16.32 -31.30 -5.68
CA VAL A 76 -17.16 -30.45 -6.54
C VAL A 76 -16.31 -29.69 -7.54
N LYS A 77 -16.79 -29.52 -8.78
CA LYS A 77 -16.18 -28.65 -9.78
C LYS A 77 -16.68 -27.21 -9.59
N GLN A 78 -15.84 -26.23 -9.90
CA GLN A 78 -16.19 -24.82 -9.75
C GLN A 78 -17.45 -24.43 -10.56
N ALA A 79 -17.64 -25.05 -11.75
CA ALA A 79 -18.83 -24.85 -12.57
C ALA A 79 -20.16 -25.31 -11.93
N GLU A 80 -20.11 -26.24 -10.96
CA GLU A 80 -21.31 -26.72 -10.24
C GLU A 80 -21.76 -25.77 -9.11
N CYS A 81 -20.93 -24.79 -8.77
CA CYS A 81 -21.20 -23.76 -7.74
C CYS A 81 -21.50 -22.39 -8.37
N GLU A 82 -21.73 -22.32 -9.68
CA GLU A 82 -21.91 -21.08 -10.39
C GLU A 82 -23.29 -20.48 -10.09
N VAL A 83 -23.30 -19.22 -9.59
CA VAL A 83 -24.50 -18.45 -9.31
C VAL A 83 -24.79 -17.54 -10.50
N SER A 84 -26.02 -17.56 -11.00
CA SER A 84 -26.42 -16.66 -12.10
C SER A 84 -26.46 -15.20 -11.62
N PRO A 85 -25.89 -14.24 -12.34
CA PRO A 85 -26.03 -12.83 -12.03
C PRO A 85 -27.49 -12.33 -11.99
N ASP A 86 -28.34 -12.93 -12.81
CA ASP A 86 -29.78 -12.55 -12.93
C ASP A 86 -30.59 -12.93 -11.69
N SER A 87 -30.13 -13.88 -10.88
CA SER A 87 -30.78 -14.26 -9.63
C SER A 87 -30.57 -13.26 -8.49
N ILE A 88 -29.68 -12.27 -8.68
CA ILE A 88 -29.33 -11.29 -7.65
C ILE A 88 -30.18 -10.04 -7.83
N THR A 89 -30.95 -9.67 -6.78
CA THR A 89 -31.76 -8.47 -6.78
C THR A 89 -30.94 -7.20 -6.64
N LYS A 90 -31.48 -6.04 -7.01
CA LYS A 90 -30.76 -4.75 -6.85
C LYS A 90 -30.54 -4.39 -5.39
N GLU A 91 -31.49 -4.70 -4.53
CA GLU A 91 -31.47 -4.39 -3.08
C GLU A 91 -30.37 -5.16 -2.34
N GLU A 92 -29.91 -6.26 -2.92
CA GLU A 92 -28.82 -7.04 -2.35
C GLU A 92 -27.44 -6.46 -2.68
N LEU A 93 -27.34 -5.56 -3.67
CA LEU A 93 -26.06 -5.02 -4.12
C LEU A 93 -25.57 -3.93 -3.17
N ILE A 94 -24.26 -3.94 -2.89
CA ILE A 94 -23.62 -2.95 -2.06
C ILE A 94 -22.53 -2.23 -2.87
N PHE A 95 -22.70 -0.92 -2.98
CA PHE A 95 -21.82 -0.02 -3.69
C PHE A 95 -20.91 0.69 -2.69
N ARG A 96 -19.59 0.57 -2.86
CA ARG A 96 -18.63 1.36 -2.09
C ARG A 96 -18.35 2.65 -2.84
N VAL A 97 -18.75 3.78 -2.27
CA VAL A 97 -18.49 5.11 -2.83
C VAL A 97 -17.32 5.73 -2.10
N MET A 98 -16.31 6.15 -2.86
CA MET A 98 -15.12 6.84 -2.31
C MET A 98 -15.46 8.31 -2.13
N THR A 99 -15.82 8.72 -0.90
CA THR A 99 -16.27 10.07 -0.58
C THR A 99 -15.69 10.58 0.73
N PHE A 100 -15.53 11.90 0.82
CA PHE A 100 -15.06 12.63 2.01
C PHE A 100 -16.19 13.38 2.75
N ASP A 101 -17.46 13.19 2.36
CA ASP A 101 -18.60 14.01 2.85
C ASP A 101 -18.83 13.87 4.34
N HIS A 102 -18.59 12.68 4.90
CA HIS A 102 -18.77 12.40 6.33
C HIS A 102 -17.54 12.73 7.18
N ILE A 103 -16.46 13.23 6.57
CA ILE A 103 -15.24 13.61 7.27
C ILE A 103 -15.40 15.06 7.77
N PRO A 104 -15.07 15.37 9.06
CA PRO A 104 -15.16 16.70 9.61
C PRO A 104 -14.40 17.75 8.80
N GLU A 105 -14.94 18.97 8.76
CA GLU A 105 -14.32 20.09 8.10
C GLU A 105 -13.26 20.73 9.00
N GLU A 106 -12.00 20.63 8.59
CA GLU A 106 -10.88 21.28 9.27
C GLU A 106 -10.51 22.60 8.56
N PRO A 107 -9.97 23.59 9.30
CA PRO A 107 -9.52 24.85 8.72
C PRO A 107 -8.52 24.61 7.57
N GLY A 108 -8.80 25.20 6.41
CA GLY A 108 -7.99 25.04 5.19
C GLY A 108 -8.27 23.77 4.38
N ARG A 109 -9.30 22.99 4.71
CA ARG A 109 -9.83 21.92 3.85
C ARG A 109 -10.26 22.48 2.50
N LYS A 110 -9.96 21.78 1.42
CA LYS A 110 -10.50 22.11 0.09
C LYS A 110 -12.00 21.82 0.03
N LYS A 111 -12.73 22.61 -0.73
CA LYS A 111 -14.18 22.43 -0.89
C LYS A 111 -14.57 21.03 -1.39
N ASN A 112 -13.80 20.49 -2.36
CA ASN A 112 -13.99 19.15 -2.89
C ASN A 112 -12.68 18.37 -2.75
N PRO A 113 -12.40 17.75 -1.59
CA PRO A 113 -11.16 17.02 -1.36
C PRO A 113 -11.13 15.75 -2.23
N LYS A 114 -9.99 15.51 -2.90
CA LYS A 114 -9.73 14.30 -3.70
C LYS A 114 -8.70 13.38 -3.06
N THR A 115 -7.98 13.90 -2.08
CA THR A 115 -6.94 13.16 -1.35
C THR A 115 -7.08 13.39 0.15
N ILE A 116 -6.49 12.49 0.94
CA ILE A 116 -6.45 12.65 2.41
C ILE A 116 -5.79 13.98 2.81
N ALA A 117 -4.74 14.39 2.09
CA ALA A 117 -4.05 15.66 2.36
C ALA A 117 -4.95 16.89 2.17
N ASP A 118 -5.93 16.80 1.28
CA ASP A 118 -6.87 17.89 0.99
C ASP A 118 -7.86 18.13 2.15
N THR A 119 -8.11 17.15 3.00
CA THR A 119 -9.02 17.24 4.15
C THR A 119 -8.39 17.93 5.37
N LYS A 120 -7.05 17.95 5.45
CA LYS A 120 -6.26 18.34 6.63
C LYS A 120 -6.45 17.42 7.86
N VAL A 121 -7.31 16.42 7.78
CA VAL A 121 -7.50 15.40 8.81
C VAL A 121 -6.55 14.23 8.54
N LYS A 122 -5.88 13.74 9.58
CA LYS A 122 -5.00 12.57 9.47
C LYS A 122 -5.84 11.29 9.44
N LEU A 123 -6.27 10.85 8.26
CA LEU A 123 -7.04 9.62 8.07
C LEU A 123 -6.13 8.38 8.01
N ASN A 124 -6.64 7.25 8.50
CA ASN A 124 -5.92 5.97 8.47
C ASN A 124 -5.89 5.35 7.06
N PHE A 125 -6.94 5.61 6.26
CA PHE A 125 -7.08 5.14 4.87
C PHE A 125 -8.06 6.05 4.10
N PRO A 126 -8.14 5.95 2.76
CA PRO A 126 -9.11 6.69 1.97
C PRO A 126 -10.55 6.40 2.43
N PRO A 127 -11.33 7.45 2.79
CA PRO A 127 -12.66 7.26 3.35
C PRO A 127 -13.65 6.82 2.28
N PHE A 128 -14.65 6.06 2.72
CA PHE A 128 -15.71 5.56 1.88
C PHE A 128 -17.03 5.44 2.63
N GLN A 129 -18.12 5.36 1.89
CA GLN A 129 -19.44 5.00 2.38
C GLN A 129 -19.97 3.81 1.58
N HIS A 130 -20.81 2.99 2.21
CA HIS A 130 -21.54 1.93 1.54
C HIS A 130 -22.98 2.36 1.30
N PHE A 131 -23.42 2.13 0.07
CA PHE A 131 -24.77 2.42 -0.37
C PHE A 131 -25.45 1.16 -0.92
N LYS A 132 -26.76 1.10 -0.79
CA LYS A 132 -27.59 0.09 -1.41
C LYS A 132 -28.91 0.69 -1.89
N TYR A 133 -29.65 -0.01 -2.75
CA TYR A 133 -31.03 0.30 -3.05
C TYR A 133 -31.94 -0.18 -1.93
N ASN A 134 -32.97 0.61 -1.60
CA ASN A 134 -34.10 0.18 -0.77
C ASN A 134 -35.22 -0.42 -1.67
N GLU A 135 -36.31 -0.84 -1.04
CA GLU A 135 -37.51 -1.39 -1.75
C GLU A 135 -38.21 -0.34 -2.65
N GLU A 136 -37.96 0.95 -2.44
CA GLU A 136 -38.49 2.08 -3.19
C GLU A 136 -37.57 2.55 -4.34
N ASP A 137 -36.54 1.76 -4.68
CA ASP A 137 -35.49 2.09 -5.68
C ASP A 137 -34.68 3.37 -5.32
N GLU A 138 -34.68 3.80 -4.05
CA GLU A 138 -33.85 4.89 -3.57
C GLU A 138 -32.51 4.39 -3.06
N ILE A 139 -31.46 5.20 -3.22
CA ILE A 139 -30.10 4.87 -2.76
C ILE A 139 -29.91 5.35 -1.33
N ILE A 140 -29.74 4.42 -0.40
CA ILE A 140 -29.54 4.71 1.03
C ILE A 140 -28.11 4.37 1.48
N CYS A 141 -27.57 5.18 2.40
CA CYS A 141 -26.27 4.92 3.02
C CYS A 141 -26.42 3.88 4.14
N VAL A 142 -25.70 2.77 4.04
CA VAL A 142 -25.75 1.64 4.99
C VAL A 142 -24.45 1.41 5.74
N GLY A 143 -23.40 2.17 5.43
CA GLY A 143 -22.12 2.07 6.11
C GLY A 143 -21.25 3.31 5.93
N LYS A 144 -20.50 3.68 6.97
CA LYS A 144 -19.55 4.80 6.96
C LYS A 144 -18.21 4.35 7.54
N SER A 145 -17.12 4.69 6.84
CA SER A 145 -15.76 4.49 7.33
C SER A 145 -15.38 5.58 8.35
N HIS A 146 -14.41 5.29 9.24
CA HIS A 146 -13.99 6.20 10.32
C HIS A 146 -15.16 6.69 11.18
N TRP A 147 -16.11 5.82 11.44
CA TRP A 147 -17.34 6.11 12.14
C TRP A 147 -17.57 5.12 13.27
N GLN A 148 -17.94 5.61 14.45
CA GLN A 148 -18.23 4.80 15.61
C GLN A 148 -19.64 5.10 16.13
N GLY A 149 -20.39 4.04 16.42
CA GLY A 149 -21.78 4.15 16.87
C GLY A 149 -22.79 3.94 15.73
N GLY A 150 -24.05 4.30 15.97
CA GLY A 150 -25.11 4.17 14.97
C GLY A 150 -24.94 5.12 13.78
N MET A 151 -25.58 4.82 12.66
CA MET A 151 -25.46 5.61 11.44
C MET A 151 -25.95 7.06 11.61
N GLU A 152 -26.96 7.29 12.47
CA GLU A 152 -27.54 8.61 12.75
C GLU A 152 -26.90 9.27 13.99
N ASN A 153 -26.71 8.48 15.05
CA ASN A 153 -26.24 8.97 16.37
C ASN A 153 -24.75 8.71 16.63
N GLY A 154 -24.01 8.25 15.62
CA GLY A 154 -22.58 8.01 15.72
C GLY A 154 -21.74 9.25 15.50
N SER A 155 -20.44 9.11 15.67
CA SER A 155 -19.46 10.16 15.49
C SER A 155 -18.22 9.70 14.73
N PHE A 156 -17.52 10.66 14.12
CA PHE A 156 -16.24 10.42 13.49
C PHE A 156 -15.20 9.94 14.52
N SER A 157 -14.49 8.86 14.20
CA SER A 157 -13.45 8.28 15.07
C SER A 157 -12.34 7.65 14.26
N LEU A 158 -11.08 7.86 14.67
CA LEU A 158 -9.88 7.29 14.05
C LEU A 158 -9.27 6.13 14.85
N GLY A 159 -9.65 5.97 16.10
CA GLY A 159 -8.92 5.14 17.06
C GLY A 159 -9.60 3.84 17.48
N HIS A 160 -10.81 3.54 16.99
CA HIS A 160 -11.57 2.38 17.47
C HIS A 160 -11.27 1.06 16.74
N GLY A 161 -10.62 1.13 15.57
CA GLY A 161 -10.26 -0.04 14.78
C GLY A 161 -8.77 -0.38 14.83
N LYS A 162 -8.40 -1.51 14.24
CA LYS A 162 -7.02 -2.00 14.16
C LYS A 162 -6.77 -2.83 12.90
N ALA A 163 -5.50 -2.91 12.49
CA ALA A 163 -5.09 -3.91 11.51
C ALA A 163 -5.25 -5.32 12.08
N THR A 164 -5.65 -6.29 11.27
CA THR A 164 -5.76 -7.69 11.69
C THR A 164 -4.38 -8.29 11.94
N ASP A 165 -4.28 -9.22 12.92
CA ASP A 165 -3.04 -9.92 13.21
C ASP A 165 -2.49 -10.67 11.99
N LYS A 166 -3.40 -11.18 11.14
CA LYS A 166 -3.02 -11.86 9.90
C LYS A 166 -2.38 -10.91 8.88
N LEU A 167 -2.89 -9.68 8.75
CA LEU A 167 -2.28 -8.64 7.92
C LEU A 167 -0.88 -8.26 8.45
N ALA A 168 -0.75 -8.08 9.77
CA ALA A 168 0.53 -7.82 10.40
C ALA A 168 1.56 -8.94 10.15
N LEU A 169 1.15 -10.20 10.26
CA LEU A 169 1.99 -11.35 9.92
C LEU A 169 2.38 -11.39 8.42
N MET A 170 1.51 -10.93 7.53
CA MET A 170 1.83 -10.80 6.10
C MET A 170 2.92 -9.73 5.88
N TRP A 171 2.84 -8.59 6.57
CA TRP A 171 3.87 -7.56 6.51
C TRP A 171 5.22 -8.06 7.04
N LEU A 172 5.24 -8.73 8.18
CA LEU A 172 6.45 -9.35 8.74
C LEU A 172 7.11 -10.31 7.73
N LYS A 173 6.34 -11.22 7.13
CA LYS A 173 6.84 -12.16 6.12
C LYS A 173 7.39 -11.45 4.88
N LEU A 174 6.75 -10.36 4.45
CA LEU A 174 7.21 -9.57 3.31
C LEU A 174 8.55 -8.91 3.60
N VAL A 175 8.67 -8.26 4.77
CA VAL A 175 9.89 -7.58 5.21
C VAL A 175 11.05 -8.56 5.39
N ASP A 176 10.83 -9.69 6.09
CA ASP A 176 11.85 -10.71 6.28
C ASP A 176 12.37 -11.24 4.93
N ARG A 177 11.44 -11.52 4.02
CA ARG A 177 11.83 -12.01 2.69
C ARG A 177 12.56 -10.95 1.86
N TYR A 178 12.21 -9.68 2.02
CA TYR A 178 12.93 -8.57 1.39
C TYR A 178 14.34 -8.44 1.93
N ALA A 179 14.53 -8.54 3.24
CA ALA A 179 15.80 -8.43 3.94
C ALA A 179 16.83 -9.52 3.56
N THR A 180 16.38 -10.66 3.04
CA THR A 180 17.26 -11.74 2.55
C THR A 180 17.80 -11.53 1.13
N ARG A 181 17.39 -10.46 0.44
CA ARG A 181 17.88 -10.16 -0.92
C ARG A 181 19.39 -9.89 -0.91
N GLY A 182 20.08 -10.29 -2.00
CA GLY A 182 21.53 -10.19 -2.10
C GLY A 182 22.10 -8.77 -1.91
N ASN A 183 21.32 -7.75 -2.32
CA ASN A 183 21.71 -6.34 -2.21
C ASN A 183 21.50 -5.71 -0.83
N VAL A 184 20.86 -6.40 0.13
CA VAL A 184 20.60 -5.85 1.47
C VAL A 184 21.02 -6.76 2.62
N ARG A 185 21.13 -8.07 2.42
CA ARG A 185 21.43 -9.05 3.46
C ARG A 185 22.82 -8.87 4.12
N GLY A 186 23.74 -8.19 3.44
CA GLY A 186 25.13 -8.01 3.89
C GLY A 186 25.33 -6.82 4.84
N TYR A 187 24.31 -5.97 5.05
CA TYR A 187 24.45 -4.82 5.95
C TYR A 187 24.34 -5.26 7.41
N THR A 188 25.22 -4.71 8.26
CA THR A 188 25.25 -4.99 9.71
C THR A 188 24.00 -4.48 10.43
N TYR A 189 23.37 -3.44 9.89
CA TYR A 189 22.12 -2.83 10.40
C TYR A 189 20.85 -3.36 9.72
N ASN A 190 20.91 -4.59 9.17
CA ASN A 190 19.75 -5.22 8.49
C ASN A 190 18.52 -5.34 9.39
N ASP A 191 18.70 -5.61 10.69
CA ASP A 191 17.57 -5.71 11.64
C ASP A 191 16.91 -4.36 11.91
N GLU A 192 17.68 -3.27 11.92
CA GLU A 192 17.12 -1.93 11.99
C GLU A 192 16.31 -1.59 10.72
N MET A 193 16.83 -1.94 9.54
CA MET A 193 16.10 -1.79 8.28
C MET A 193 14.74 -2.52 8.33
N LYS A 194 14.71 -3.74 8.87
CA LYS A 194 13.46 -4.50 9.07
C LYS A 194 12.52 -3.78 10.04
N GLY A 195 13.02 -3.34 11.18
CA GLY A 195 12.24 -2.60 12.18
C GLY A 195 11.58 -1.36 11.60
N GLN A 196 12.35 -0.52 10.90
CA GLN A 196 11.86 0.69 10.24
C GLN A 196 10.82 0.39 9.15
N ALA A 197 11.01 -0.68 8.37
CA ALA A 197 10.05 -1.08 7.35
C ALA A 197 8.72 -1.57 7.95
N ILE A 198 8.75 -2.29 9.07
CA ILE A 198 7.55 -2.72 9.79
C ILE A 198 6.80 -1.51 10.34
N LEU A 199 7.51 -0.56 10.96
CA LEU A 199 6.91 0.69 11.44
C LEU A 199 6.27 1.49 10.31
N GLN A 200 6.94 1.59 9.16
CA GLN A 200 6.39 2.24 7.97
C GLN A 200 5.12 1.55 7.49
N LEU A 201 5.12 0.21 7.38
CA LEU A 201 3.93 -0.54 6.97
C LEU A 201 2.78 -0.41 7.97
N ALA A 202 3.05 -0.37 9.28
CA ALA A 202 2.03 -0.12 10.30
C ALA A 202 1.36 1.25 10.14
N GLN A 203 2.11 2.26 9.69
CA GLN A 203 1.59 3.62 9.48
C GLN A 203 0.80 3.79 8.19
N ILE A 204 1.26 3.17 7.10
CA ILE A 204 0.70 3.40 5.75
C ILE A 204 -0.01 2.17 5.16
N GLY A 205 0.04 1.02 5.81
CA GLY A 205 -0.45 -0.24 5.24
C GLY A 205 -1.94 -0.23 4.91
N LEU A 206 -2.75 0.49 5.68
CA LEU A 206 -4.17 0.67 5.40
C LEU A 206 -4.47 1.79 4.38
N GLN A 207 -3.48 2.64 4.06
CA GLN A 207 -3.65 3.73 3.09
C GLN A 207 -3.69 3.24 1.63
N PHE A 208 -3.54 1.94 1.40
CA PHE A 208 -3.74 1.36 0.09
C PHE A 208 -5.14 1.68 -0.44
N ASP A 209 -5.21 2.23 -1.66
CA ASP A 209 -6.44 2.67 -2.30
C ASP A 209 -6.88 1.64 -3.34
N GLU A 210 -7.90 0.87 -3.01
CA GLU A 210 -8.46 -0.20 -3.85
C GLU A 210 -9.18 0.34 -5.09
N SER A 211 -9.55 1.62 -5.10
CA SER A 211 -10.15 2.24 -6.29
C SER A 211 -9.14 2.49 -7.40
N LYS A 212 -7.83 2.54 -7.06
CA LYS A 212 -6.75 2.83 -8.01
C LYS A 212 -5.95 1.61 -8.44
N SER A 213 -5.93 0.56 -7.64
CA SER A 213 -5.09 -0.61 -7.92
C SER A 213 -5.57 -1.87 -7.19
N ASP A 214 -5.40 -3.02 -7.85
CA ASP A 214 -5.65 -4.36 -7.29
C ASP A 214 -4.37 -5.04 -6.79
N ASN A 215 -3.24 -4.32 -6.76
CA ASN A 215 -1.94 -4.89 -6.44
C ASN A 215 -1.33 -4.34 -5.15
N PRO A 216 -1.84 -4.72 -3.96
CA PRO A 216 -1.29 -4.32 -2.67
C PRO A 216 0.13 -4.84 -2.43
N PHE A 217 0.51 -5.96 -3.05
CA PHE A 217 1.87 -6.50 -2.91
C PHE A 217 2.92 -5.54 -3.49
N ALA A 218 2.65 -4.94 -4.66
CA ALA A 218 3.54 -3.94 -5.24
C ALA A 218 3.64 -2.69 -4.36
N TYR A 219 2.50 -2.21 -3.84
CA TYR A 219 2.46 -1.07 -2.92
C TYR A 219 3.32 -1.30 -1.67
N TYR A 220 3.16 -2.45 -1.00
CA TYR A 220 3.94 -2.78 0.19
C TYR A 220 5.42 -3.01 -0.11
N THR A 221 5.73 -3.65 -1.26
CA THR A 221 7.12 -3.83 -1.67
C THR A 221 7.82 -2.51 -1.92
N ALA A 222 7.15 -1.54 -2.55
CA ALA A 222 7.68 -0.19 -2.74
C ALA A 222 7.91 0.52 -1.40
N ALA A 223 6.97 0.43 -0.46
CA ALA A 223 7.10 1.00 0.88
C ALA A 223 8.30 0.41 1.64
N VAL A 224 8.47 -0.91 1.60
CA VAL A 224 9.63 -1.59 2.21
C VAL A 224 10.93 -1.14 1.56
N THR A 225 10.97 -1.10 0.22
CA THR A 225 12.15 -0.62 -0.52
C THR A 225 12.56 0.78 -0.10
N ASN A 226 11.59 1.71 -0.07
CA ASN A 226 11.84 3.10 0.32
C ASN A 226 12.34 3.21 1.78
N SER A 227 11.78 2.40 2.68
CA SER A 227 12.21 2.36 4.08
C SER A 227 13.66 1.86 4.21
N PHE A 228 14.02 0.79 3.50
CA PHE A 228 15.38 0.25 3.48
C PHE A 228 16.38 1.27 2.93
N VAL A 229 16.07 1.89 1.77
CA VAL A 229 16.91 2.93 1.18
C VAL A 229 17.10 4.12 2.13
N ARG A 230 16.05 4.52 2.86
CA ARG A 230 16.13 5.58 3.86
C ARG A 230 17.16 5.26 4.96
N VAL A 231 17.12 4.05 5.52
CA VAL A 231 18.09 3.62 6.55
C VAL A 231 19.50 3.60 5.97
N ILE A 232 19.71 3.04 4.78
CA ILE A 232 21.01 3.04 4.10
C ILE A 232 21.56 4.46 3.95
N ASN A 233 20.72 5.40 3.53
CA ASN A 233 21.15 6.80 3.35
C ASN A 233 21.50 7.48 4.68
N ILE A 234 20.77 7.17 5.76
CA ILE A 234 21.10 7.66 7.11
C ILE A 234 22.46 7.10 7.54
N GLU A 235 22.69 5.80 7.39
CA GLU A 235 23.94 5.16 7.79
C GLU A 235 25.15 5.64 6.96
N LYS A 236 24.98 5.84 5.66
CA LYS A 236 26.00 6.47 4.82
C LYS A 236 26.34 7.87 5.30
N ARG A 237 25.33 8.68 5.63
CA ARG A 237 25.55 10.02 6.18
C ARG A 237 26.31 9.96 7.52
N ASN A 238 25.93 9.05 8.40
CA ASN A 238 26.59 8.85 9.68
C ASN A 238 28.06 8.40 9.49
N GLN A 239 28.32 7.53 8.50
CA GLN A 239 29.67 7.12 8.13
C GLN A 239 30.49 8.33 7.66
N ASN A 240 30.00 9.16 6.76
CA ASN A 240 30.69 10.35 6.28
C ASN A 240 31.01 11.32 7.41
N ILE A 241 30.06 11.54 8.35
CA ILE A 241 30.34 12.40 9.52
C ILE A 241 31.46 11.81 10.40
N ARG A 242 31.47 10.49 10.62
CA ARG A 242 32.57 9.83 11.36
C ARG A 242 33.91 9.99 10.65
N ASP A 243 33.94 9.82 9.33
CA ASP A 243 35.14 9.96 8.52
C ASP A 243 35.66 11.40 8.53
N ASP A 244 34.77 12.41 8.43
CA ASP A 244 35.14 13.82 8.57
C ASP A 244 35.80 14.13 9.94
N ILE A 245 35.24 13.57 11.03
CA ILE A 245 35.81 13.73 12.39
C ILE A 245 37.18 13.06 12.50
N LEU A 246 37.36 11.89 11.89
CA LEU A 246 38.65 11.20 11.89
C LEU A 246 39.73 12.04 11.18
N GLU A 247 39.43 12.54 9.98
CA GLU A 247 40.29 13.40 9.19
C GLU A 247 40.65 14.70 9.94
N MET A 248 39.66 15.33 10.60
CA MET A 248 39.91 16.55 11.43
C MET A 248 40.83 16.30 12.62
N ASN A 249 40.99 15.07 13.06
CA ASN A 249 41.88 14.66 14.14
C ASN A 249 43.15 13.96 13.63
N ASP A 250 43.51 14.15 12.37
CA ASP A 250 44.67 13.54 11.70
C ASP A 250 44.70 12.00 11.79
N MET A 251 43.49 11.38 11.83
CA MET A 251 43.32 9.92 11.80
C MET A 251 42.83 9.47 10.43
N ASN A 252 43.17 8.22 10.09
CA ASN A 252 42.72 7.65 8.81
C ASN A 252 41.20 7.45 8.79
N PRO A 253 40.49 7.91 7.75
CA PRO A 253 39.05 7.64 7.56
C PRO A 253 38.82 6.17 7.22
N SER A 254 37.55 5.78 7.07
CA SER A 254 37.15 4.43 6.68
C SER A 254 37.80 4.00 5.36
N TYR A 255 38.01 2.68 5.22
CA TYR A 255 38.57 2.10 3.99
C TYR A 255 37.79 2.46 2.72
N THR A 256 36.48 2.61 2.82
CA THR A 256 35.62 3.05 1.70
C THR A 256 36.03 4.44 1.21
N ARG A 257 36.22 5.40 2.15
CA ARG A 257 36.60 6.78 1.81
C ARG A 257 38.02 6.87 1.29
N GLN A 258 38.95 6.06 1.84
CA GLN A 258 40.30 5.96 1.30
C GLN A 258 40.33 5.50 -0.15
N ASN A 259 39.57 4.43 -0.48
CA ASN A 259 39.45 3.92 -1.85
C ASN A 259 38.78 4.93 -2.81
N GLU A 260 37.74 5.64 -2.36
CA GLU A 260 37.10 6.70 -3.14
C GLU A 260 38.10 7.82 -3.44
N GLY A 261 38.88 8.27 -2.44
CA GLY A 261 39.94 9.27 -2.62
C GLY A 261 41.05 8.82 -3.58
N GLU A 262 41.51 7.57 -3.48
CA GLU A 262 42.51 7.02 -4.40
C GLU A 262 41.97 6.93 -5.84
N TRP A 263 40.69 6.54 -6.00
CA TRP A 263 40.04 6.48 -7.30
C TRP A 263 39.90 7.88 -7.93
N GLU A 264 39.44 8.87 -7.18
CA GLU A 264 39.31 10.26 -7.63
C GLU A 264 40.68 10.84 -8.02
N ALA A 265 41.71 10.58 -7.21
CA ALA A 265 43.08 11.00 -7.53
C ALA A 265 43.61 10.33 -8.82
N SER A 266 43.23 9.08 -9.07
CA SER A 266 43.60 8.37 -10.31
C SER A 266 42.92 8.93 -11.54
N VAL A 267 41.59 9.25 -11.43
CA VAL A 267 40.84 9.87 -12.51
C VAL A 267 41.40 11.24 -12.86
N LYS A 268 41.67 12.07 -11.86
CA LYS A 268 42.25 13.40 -12.05
C LYS A 268 43.65 13.35 -12.73
N ARG A 269 44.51 12.41 -12.33
CA ARG A 269 45.81 12.18 -13.00
C ARG A 269 45.63 11.78 -14.48
N ASN A 270 44.67 10.94 -14.79
CA ASN A 270 44.39 10.52 -16.17
C ASN A 270 43.81 11.67 -17.02
N GLU A 271 43.00 12.53 -16.46
CA GLU A 271 42.48 13.72 -17.11
C GLU A 271 43.60 14.74 -17.39
N GLU A 272 44.49 14.99 -16.41
CA GLU A 272 45.63 15.86 -16.57
C GLU A 272 46.60 15.33 -17.63
N ALA A 273 46.88 14.01 -17.64
CA ALA A 273 47.73 13.37 -18.66
C ALA A 273 47.13 13.46 -20.06
N SER A 274 45.79 13.30 -20.20
CA SER A 274 45.11 13.45 -21.50
C SER A 274 45.12 14.90 -22.02
N HIS A 275 45.06 15.88 -21.09
CA HIS A 275 45.14 17.29 -21.42
C HIS A 275 46.54 17.71 -21.86
N SER A 276 47.59 17.18 -21.20
CA SER A 276 48.97 17.49 -21.56
C SER A 276 49.37 16.92 -22.93
N SER A 277 48.84 15.73 -23.29
CA SER A 277 49.10 15.13 -24.61
C SER A 277 48.41 15.89 -25.77
N PHE A 278 47.39 16.69 -25.49
CA PHE A 278 46.70 17.50 -26.51
C PHE A 278 47.36 18.89 -26.75
N THR A 279 48.15 19.37 -25.80
CA THR A 279 48.86 20.66 -25.89
C THR A 279 50.20 20.57 -26.61
N ASP A 280 50.79 19.37 -26.73
CA ASP A 280 52.09 19.17 -27.45
C ASP A 280 51.98 19.07 -28.99
N PHE A 281 50.74 19.14 -29.52
CA PHE A 281 50.53 19.14 -30.95
C PHE A 281 50.25 20.56 -31.49
N SER A 282 51.18 21.50 -31.28
CA SER A 282 51.20 22.76 -32.04
C SER A 282 52.05 22.53 -33.29
N PRO A 283 51.48 22.70 -34.51
CA PRO A 283 52.31 22.62 -35.73
C PRO A 283 53.28 23.80 -35.74
N SER A 284 54.58 23.47 -35.75
CA SER A 284 55.63 24.43 -36.09
C SER A 284 55.32 25.03 -37.45
N SER A 285 55.01 26.33 -37.49
CA SER A 285 55.04 27.14 -38.69
C SER A 285 56.47 27.19 -39.20
N GLU A 286 56.77 26.44 -40.24
CA GLU A 286 57.93 26.67 -41.06
C GLU A 286 57.55 27.68 -42.15
N ASP A 287 58.42 28.70 -42.31
CA ASP A 287 58.45 29.76 -43.33
C ASP A 287 58.56 29.22 -44.77
#